data_049619cbc8d0f149969f573ed34dcca6
#
_entry.id   049619cbc8d0f149969f573ed34dcca6
#
_cell.length_a   1.000
_cell.length_b   1.000
_cell.length_c   1.000
_cell.angle_alpha   90.00
_cell.angle_beta   90.00
_cell.angle_gamma   90.00
#
_symmetry.space_group_name_H-M   'P 1'
#
loop_
_entity.id
_entity.type
_entity.pdbx_description
1 polymer ?
#
loop_
_entity_poly.entity_id
_entity_poly.type
_entity_poly.pdbx_seq_one_letter_code
_entity_poly.pdbx_strand_id
1 'polypeptide(L)'
;MKRSEIVLVLTVFLSICFTTFASASYAQQRTLLDGVYTDAQVTAGEDVYESSCNACHDLKFYRDMWKVWVDKPLMNFWYTIVAEMPSDNPGSLMDTEYTNILANILSEMGFPSGDTELDPNKGMDQITIVMP
;
A
#
# COMPACT_ATOMS: atom_id res chain seq x y z
N MET A 1 53.97 -30.69 -1.37
CA MET A 1 53.19 -29.73 -0.54
C MET A 1 53.23 -30.21 0.90
N LYS A 2 53.69 -29.35 1.82
CA LYS A 2 53.76 -29.70 3.25
C LYS A 2 52.33 -29.76 3.83
N ARG A 3 52.07 -30.70 4.74
CA ARG A 3 50.77 -30.85 5.42
C ARG A 3 50.18 -29.53 5.97
N SER A 4 51.04 -28.62 6.38
CA SER A 4 50.69 -27.30 6.92
C SER A 4 50.05 -26.38 5.85
N GLU A 5 50.45 -26.49 4.60
CA GLU A 5 49.85 -25.63 3.52
C GLU A 5 48.50 -26.14 3.10
N ILE A 6 48.27 -27.45 3.14
CA ILE A 6 46.95 -28.04 2.82
C ILE A 6 45.93 -27.66 3.89
N VAL A 7 46.32 -27.65 5.17
CA VAL A 7 45.43 -27.24 6.28
C VAL A 7 45.09 -25.75 6.18
N LEU A 8 46.06 -24.88 5.81
CA LEU A 8 45.84 -23.46 5.64
C LEU A 8 44.87 -23.16 4.49
N VAL A 9 45.04 -23.85 3.36
CA VAL A 9 44.15 -23.67 2.20
C VAL A 9 42.73 -24.15 2.49
N LEU A 10 42.57 -25.28 3.21
CA LEU A 10 41.27 -25.79 3.61
C LEU A 10 40.55 -24.86 4.60
N THR A 11 41.27 -24.25 5.55
CA THR A 11 40.65 -23.31 6.50
C THR A 11 40.24 -22.00 5.85
N VAL A 12 41.00 -21.50 4.86
CA VAL A 12 40.66 -20.31 4.09
C VAL A 12 39.44 -20.56 3.21
N PHE A 13 39.35 -21.72 2.55
CA PHE A 13 38.16 -22.09 1.75
C PHE A 13 36.90 -22.28 2.60
N LEU A 14 37.03 -22.85 3.80
CA LEU A 14 35.89 -23.01 4.71
C LEU A 14 35.43 -21.69 5.28
N SER A 15 36.32 -20.71 5.49
CA SER A 15 36.00 -19.35 5.97
C SER A 15 35.29 -18.51 4.90
N ILE A 16 35.63 -18.68 3.63
CA ILE A 16 35.01 -17.94 2.50
C ILE A 16 33.60 -18.48 2.21
N CYS A 17 33.34 -19.77 2.41
CA CYS A 17 32.02 -20.36 2.22
C CYS A 17 30.97 -19.89 3.26
N PHE A 18 31.41 -19.36 4.42
CA PHE A 18 30.52 -18.98 5.52
C PHE A 18 29.98 -17.51 5.39
N THR A 19 30.51 -16.71 4.47
CA THR A 19 30.18 -15.28 4.37
C THR A 19 29.13 -14.94 3.29
N THR A 20 28.58 -15.91 2.57
CA THR A 20 27.57 -15.67 1.52
C THR A 20 26.16 -16.12 1.89
N PHE A 21 25.79 -16.05 3.17
CA PHE A 21 24.39 -15.96 3.52
C PHE A 21 23.92 -14.55 3.20
N ALA A 22 23.68 -14.29 1.91
CA ALA A 22 22.90 -13.15 1.48
C ALA A 22 21.55 -13.25 2.20
N SER A 23 21.32 -12.37 3.17
CA SER A 23 20.01 -12.17 3.76
C SER A 23 19.09 -11.77 2.60
N ALA A 24 18.34 -12.71 2.09
CA ALA A 24 17.19 -12.38 1.23
C ALA A 24 16.26 -11.57 2.14
N SER A 25 16.33 -10.24 2.04
CA SER A 25 15.30 -9.37 2.58
C SER A 25 14.01 -9.75 1.86
N TYR A 26 13.20 -10.56 2.49
CA TYR A 26 11.81 -10.69 2.11
C TYR A 26 11.23 -9.29 2.27
N ALA A 27 10.97 -8.62 1.16
CA ALA A 27 10.22 -7.37 1.19
C ALA A 27 8.89 -7.71 1.86
N GLN A 28 8.70 -7.21 3.09
CA GLN A 28 7.46 -7.42 3.83
C GLN A 28 6.35 -6.80 3.01
N GLN A 29 5.37 -7.61 2.63
CA GLN A 29 4.24 -7.15 1.84
C GLN A 29 3.47 -6.09 2.63
N ARG A 30 3.40 -4.88 2.12
CA ARG A 30 2.65 -3.77 2.74
C ARG A 30 1.15 -4.05 2.66
N THR A 31 0.47 -3.72 3.73
CA THR A 31 -0.99 -3.80 3.83
C THR A 31 -1.57 -2.47 4.28
N LEU A 32 -2.88 -2.35 4.29
CA LEU A 32 -3.56 -1.15 4.81
C LEU A 32 -3.33 -0.92 6.31
N LEU A 33 -2.85 -1.92 7.06
CA LEU A 33 -2.53 -1.77 8.49
C LEU A 33 -1.17 -1.10 8.74
N ASP A 34 -0.38 -0.85 7.70
CA ASP A 34 0.97 -0.29 7.81
C ASP A 34 1.01 1.24 7.70
N GLY A 35 -0.12 1.93 7.87
CA GLY A 35 -0.18 3.39 7.82
C GLY A 35 0.22 3.94 6.45
N VAL A 36 -0.58 3.69 5.44
CA VAL A 36 -0.23 3.93 4.03
C VAL A 36 -0.67 5.30 3.50
N TYR A 37 -1.32 6.12 4.33
CA TYR A 37 -1.79 7.48 4.02
C TYR A 37 -1.54 8.40 5.23
N THR A 38 -1.69 9.70 5.06
CA THR A 38 -1.48 10.70 6.12
C THR A 38 -2.80 11.35 6.57
N ASP A 39 -2.82 11.89 7.80
CA ASP A 39 -3.96 12.67 8.33
C ASP A 39 -4.25 13.92 7.48
N ALA A 40 -3.23 14.51 6.87
CA ALA A 40 -3.39 15.64 5.96
C ALA A 40 -4.20 15.24 4.72
N GLN A 41 -3.96 14.03 4.18
CA GLN A 41 -4.75 13.51 3.05
C GLN A 41 -6.19 13.21 3.46
N VAL A 42 -6.42 12.72 4.67
CA VAL A 42 -7.78 12.51 5.21
C VAL A 42 -8.55 13.82 5.23
N THR A 43 -7.98 14.86 5.82
CA THR A 43 -8.61 16.20 5.92
C THR A 43 -8.91 16.77 4.52
N ALA A 44 -7.95 16.70 3.60
CA ALA A 44 -8.16 17.17 2.23
C ALA A 44 -9.19 16.33 1.46
N GLY A 45 -9.28 15.03 1.78
CA GLY A 45 -10.24 14.11 1.15
C GLY A 45 -11.67 14.29 1.66
N GLU A 46 -11.85 14.69 2.91
CA GLU A 46 -13.18 14.93 3.52
C GLU A 46 -13.95 16.00 2.73
N ASP A 47 -13.34 17.16 2.46
CA ASP A 47 -13.98 18.24 1.71
C ASP A 47 -14.40 17.81 0.30
N VAL A 48 -13.56 17.05 -0.40
CA VAL A 48 -13.87 16.58 -1.76
C VAL A 48 -14.93 15.48 -1.72
N TYR A 49 -14.86 14.59 -0.73
CA TYR A 49 -15.84 13.52 -0.53
C TYR A 49 -17.25 14.10 -0.28
N GLU A 50 -17.38 15.07 0.62
CA GLU A 50 -18.64 15.73 0.92
C GLU A 50 -19.24 16.39 -0.30
N SER A 51 -18.44 17.03 -1.14
CA SER A 51 -18.93 17.74 -2.32
C SER A 51 -19.23 16.84 -3.51
N SER A 52 -18.55 15.70 -3.66
CA SER A 52 -18.57 14.92 -4.89
C SER A 52 -19.07 13.47 -4.74
N CYS A 53 -19.14 12.93 -3.52
CA CYS A 53 -19.43 11.52 -3.27
C CYS A 53 -20.59 11.28 -2.29
N ASN A 54 -20.67 12.08 -1.22
CA ASN A 54 -21.58 11.84 -0.09
C ASN A 54 -23.07 11.88 -0.46
N ALA A 55 -23.43 12.57 -1.54
CA ALA A 55 -24.81 12.61 -2.02
C ALA A 55 -25.36 11.22 -2.44
N CYS A 56 -24.48 10.29 -2.84
CA CYS A 56 -24.83 8.96 -3.33
C CYS A 56 -24.28 7.84 -2.47
N HIS A 57 -23.15 8.04 -1.78
CA HIS A 57 -22.45 7.04 -1.02
C HIS A 57 -22.27 7.46 0.43
N ASP A 58 -22.87 6.70 1.36
CA ASP A 58 -22.47 6.77 2.76
C ASP A 58 -21.29 5.81 3.03
N LEU A 59 -20.64 6.00 4.16
CA LEU A 59 -19.50 5.15 4.55
C LEU A 59 -19.89 3.69 4.82
N LYS A 60 -21.16 3.42 5.09
CA LYS A 60 -21.66 2.06 5.23
C LYS A 60 -21.55 1.28 3.93
N PHE A 61 -21.76 1.94 2.78
CA PHE A 61 -21.59 1.34 1.46
C PHE A 61 -20.20 0.70 1.31
N TYR A 62 -19.14 1.40 1.70
CA TYR A 62 -17.77 0.88 1.59
C TYR A 62 -17.54 -0.32 2.50
N ARG A 63 -18.05 -0.31 3.73
CA ARG A 63 -17.92 -1.44 4.67
C ARG A 63 -18.60 -2.70 4.13
N ASP A 64 -19.78 -2.56 3.54
CA ASP A 64 -20.56 -3.69 3.02
C ASP A 64 -19.85 -4.31 1.79
N MET A 65 -19.27 -3.51 0.91
CA MET A 65 -18.61 -3.97 -0.30
C MET A 65 -17.14 -4.36 -0.11
N TRP A 66 -16.50 -4.02 1.02
CA TRP A 66 -15.06 -4.13 1.20
C TRP A 66 -14.51 -5.54 0.97
N LYS A 67 -15.27 -6.56 1.33
CA LYS A 67 -14.88 -7.98 1.20
C LYS A 67 -14.50 -8.39 -0.22
N VAL A 68 -15.05 -7.74 -1.25
CA VAL A 68 -14.73 -8.07 -2.64
C VAL A 68 -13.36 -7.55 -3.07
N TRP A 69 -12.75 -6.68 -2.25
CA TRP A 69 -11.44 -6.07 -2.49
C TRP A 69 -10.31 -6.72 -1.70
N VAL A 70 -10.61 -7.47 -0.66
CA VAL A 70 -9.60 -8.17 0.15
C VAL A 70 -8.68 -9.02 -0.75
N ASP A 71 -7.39 -9.07 -0.39
CA ASP A 71 -6.30 -9.73 -1.12
C ASP A 71 -5.97 -9.14 -2.50
N LYS A 72 -6.58 -8.01 -2.88
CA LYS A 72 -6.24 -7.28 -4.12
C LYS A 72 -5.31 -6.11 -3.82
N PRO A 73 -4.51 -5.66 -4.81
CA PRO A 73 -3.77 -4.39 -4.71
C PRO A 73 -4.71 -3.20 -4.52
N LEU A 74 -4.32 -2.25 -3.66
CA LEU A 74 -5.07 -1.02 -3.42
C LEU A 74 -5.25 -0.21 -4.70
N MET A 75 -4.28 -0.25 -5.61
CA MET A 75 -4.34 0.36 -6.93
C MET A 75 -5.58 -0.05 -7.74
N ASN A 76 -6.04 -1.30 -7.61
CA ASN A 76 -7.23 -1.76 -8.33
C ASN A 76 -8.49 -1.05 -7.85
N PHE A 77 -8.60 -0.80 -6.55
CA PHE A 77 -9.72 -0.05 -5.99
C PHE A 77 -9.65 1.43 -6.40
N TRP A 78 -8.45 2.03 -6.34
CA TRP A 78 -8.22 3.40 -6.80
C TRP A 78 -8.60 3.58 -8.27
N TYR A 79 -8.16 2.70 -9.17
CA TYR A 79 -8.55 2.74 -10.59
C TYR A 79 -10.06 2.62 -10.80
N THR A 80 -10.74 1.80 -10.00
CA THR A 80 -12.20 1.68 -10.09
C THR A 80 -12.88 3.00 -9.72
N ILE A 81 -12.41 3.67 -8.66
CA ILE A 81 -12.94 4.99 -8.28
C ILE A 81 -12.72 6.00 -9.41
N VAL A 82 -11.51 6.09 -9.94
CA VAL A 82 -11.18 7.03 -11.06
C VAL A 82 -12.00 6.74 -12.30
N ALA A 83 -12.16 5.47 -12.66
CA ALA A 83 -12.84 5.10 -13.90
C ALA A 83 -14.37 5.23 -13.85
N GLU A 84 -14.97 5.16 -12.68
CA GLU A 84 -16.42 5.05 -12.52
C GLU A 84 -17.05 6.24 -11.77
N MET A 85 -16.24 7.04 -11.07
CA MET A 85 -16.73 8.11 -10.18
C MET A 85 -16.14 9.49 -10.51
N PRO A 86 -16.87 10.58 -10.22
CA PRO A 86 -18.32 10.62 -9.96
C PRO A 86 -19.12 10.06 -11.14
N SER A 87 -20.23 9.38 -10.88
CA SER A 87 -20.97 8.64 -11.93
C SER A 87 -21.56 9.52 -13.05
N ASP A 88 -21.74 10.80 -12.80
CA ASP A 88 -22.18 11.80 -13.78
C ASP A 88 -21.01 12.38 -14.61
N ASN A 89 -19.78 12.27 -14.13
CA ASN A 89 -18.57 12.73 -14.82
C ASN A 89 -17.31 11.94 -14.41
N PRO A 90 -17.20 10.64 -14.77
CA PRO A 90 -16.07 9.80 -14.38
C PRO A 90 -14.72 10.37 -14.82
N GLY A 91 -13.71 10.28 -13.96
CA GLY A 91 -12.35 10.76 -14.24
C GLY A 91 -12.20 12.29 -14.19
N SER A 92 -13.17 13.03 -13.67
CA SER A 92 -13.16 14.50 -13.69
C SER A 92 -12.32 15.16 -12.60
N LEU A 93 -11.97 14.42 -11.55
CA LEU A 93 -11.13 14.94 -10.47
C LEU A 93 -9.64 14.71 -10.78
N MET A 94 -8.77 15.42 -10.08
CA MET A 94 -7.32 15.16 -10.15
C MET A 94 -6.94 13.87 -9.42
N ASP A 95 -5.86 13.23 -9.82
CA ASP A 95 -5.35 12.01 -9.16
C ASP A 95 -5.13 12.22 -7.65
N THR A 96 -4.69 13.42 -7.26
CA THR A 96 -4.52 13.80 -5.85
C THR A 96 -5.85 13.88 -5.10
N GLU A 97 -6.90 14.35 -5.73
CA GLU A 97 -8.25 14.41 -5.13
C GLU A 97 -8.80 13.00 -4.94
N TYR A 98 -8.72 12.13 -5.95
CA TYR A 98 -9.10 10.72 -5.82
C TYR A 98 -8.31 10.01 -4.73
N THR A 99 -7.02 10.30 -4.62
CA THR A 99 -6.15 9.68 -3.60
C THR A 99 -6.49 10.18 -2.19
N ASN A 100 -6.81 11.45 -2.03
CA ASN A 100 -7.26 12.02 -0.77
C ASN A 100 -8.65 11.48 -0.36
N ILE A 101 -9.58 11.34 -1.30
CA ILE A 101 -10.87 10.65 -1.08
C ILE A 101 -10.63 9.23 -0.58
N LEU A 102 -9.71 8.49 -1.21
CA LEU A 102 -9.37 7.15 -0.77
C LEU A 102 -8.81 7.14 0.66
N ALA A 103 -7.92 8.08 1.02
CA ALA A 103 -7.40 8.21 2.38
C ALA A 103 -8.51 8.47 3.40
N ASN A 104 -9.49 9.33 3.08
CA ASN A 104 -10.66 9.58 3.92
C ASN A 104 -11.50 8.30 4.11
N ILE A 105 -11.80 7.55 3.04
CA ILE A 105 -12.53 6.28 3.11
C ILE A 105 -11.80 5.27 4.01
N LEU A 106 -10.48 5.14 3.87
CA LEU A 106 -9.67 4.22 4.66
C LEU A 106 -9.67 4.61 6.15
N SER A 107 -9.58 5.90 6.46
CA SER A 107 -9.64 6.43 7.83
C SER A 107 -10.99 6.10 8.48
N GLU A 108 -12.08 6.35 7.79
CA GLU A 108 -13.43 6.08 8.27
C GLU A 108 -13.74 4.58 8.42
N MET A 109 -13.01 3.74 7.71
CA MET A 109 -13.06 2.29 7.88
C MET A 109 -12.24 1.80 9.07
N GLY A 110 -11.41 2.66 9.67
CA GLY A 110 -10.59 2.37 10.85
C GLY A 110 -9.18 1.89 10.57
N PHE A 111 -8.67 2.06 9.35
CA PHE A 111 -7.26 1.82 9.06
C PHE A 111 -6.38 2.92 9.66
N PRO A 112 -5.14 2.62 10.12
CA PRO A 112 -4.27 3.63 10.70
C PRO A 112 -3.68 4.56 9.64
N SER A 113 -3.53 5.83 9.98
CA SER A 113 -2.70 6.78 9.24
C SER A 113 -1.20 6.54 9.52
N GLY A 114 -0.34 7.10 8.69
CA GLY A 114 1.11 7.05 8.80
C GLY A 114 1.76 8.37 8.40
N ASP A 115 3.09 8.33 8.23
CA ASP A 115 3.90 9.51 7.94
C ASP A 115 4.18 9.71 6.44
N THR A 116 3.77 8.76 5.60
CA THR A 116 4.01 8.79 4.16
C THR A 116 2.72 8.94 3.41
N GLU A 117 2.68 9.91 2.49
CA GLU A 117 1.53 10.13 1.63
C GLU A 117 1.27 8.92 0.72
N LEU A 118 -0.01 8.58 0.60
CA LEU A 118 -0.49 7.67 -0.43
C LEU A 118 -0.36 8.35 -1.79
N ASP A 119 0.24 7.66 -2.76
CA ASP A 119 0.48 8.19 -4.11
C ASP A 119 0.32 7.03 -5.12
N PRO A 120 -0.55 7.15 -6.13
CA PRO A 120 -0.76 6.09 -7.12
C PRO A 120 0.51 5.77 -7.91
N ASN A 121 1.46 6.71 -8.00
CA ASN A 121 2.71 6.53 -8.72
C ASN A 121 3.85 5.96 -7.85
N LYS A 122 3.60 5.68 -6.56
CA LYS A 122 4.63 5.26 -5.59
C LYS A 122 4.24 4.00 -4.82
N GLY A 123 4.07 2.90 -5.53
CA GLY A 123 3.92 1.57 -4.92
C GLY A 123 2.54 1.27 -4.33
N MET A 124 1.49 1.97 -4.76
CA MET A 124 0.11 1.65 -4.37
C MET A 124 -0.31 0.25 -4.86
N ASP A 125 0.29 -0.24 -5.93
CA ASP A 125 0.14 -1.60 -6.47
C ASP A 125 0.74 -2.68 -5.55
N GLN A 126 1.62 -2.30 -4.63
CA GLN A 126 2.28 -3.19 -3.65
C GLN A 126 1.56 -3.22 -2.30
N ILE A 127 0.52 -2.41 -2.12
CA ILE A 127 -0.29 -2.38 -0.91
C ILE A 127 -1.44 -3.36 -1.07
N THR A 128 -1.50 -4.36 -0.19
CA THR A 128 -2.60 -5.34 -0.20
C THR A 128 -3.75 -4.86 0.67
N ILE A 129 -4.95 -4.93 0.12
CA ILE A 129 -6.19 -4.67 0.85
C ILE A 129 -6.45 -5.81 1.83
N VAL A 130 -6.70 -5.46 3.09
CA VAL A 130 -7.08 -6.38 4.18
C VAL A 130 -8.35 -5.91 4.84
N MET A 131 -8.90 -6.70 5.76
CA MET A 131 -9.97 -6.23 6.66
C MET A 131 -9.38 -5.32 7.74
N PRO A 132 -10.11 -4.26 8.17
CA PRO A 132 -9.73 -3.41 9.29
C PRO A 132 -9.81 -4.14 10.63
#